data_b990b0f1bd926d6a176ea6da197df85d
#
_entry.id   b990b0f1bd926d6a176ea6da197df85d
#
_cell.length_a   1.000
_cell.length_b   1.000
_cell.length_c   1.000
_cell.angle_alpha   90.00
_cell.angle_beta   90.00
_cell.angle_gamma   90.00
#
_symmetry.space_group_name_H-M   'P 1'
#
loop_
_entity.id
_entity.type
_entity.pdbx_description
1 polymer ?
#
loop_
_entity_poly.entity_id
_entity_poly.type
_entity_poly.pdbx_seq_one_letter_code
_entity_poly.pdbx_strand_id
1 'polypeptide(L)'
;LPLGGLTIAIIYSVVLYFVLRRYVSKLQKKYGLLLKATNEIAQGNLNVTIEEDLGVFEPFKPQIYRIEEGFRNAVAEEVKSQRMKSELITNVSHDLKTPLTAIITYVKLLQEPGVTEEQRQEYLETLDRKSLRLKALIEDLFEVSKANSQNITLDIRDVDIVSMVKQVEFEMEDKLADAGLDVRVSMPEEKVIVPLDSQKTFRIFENLFGNIAKYALPGTRVYVNGFTAKDEVTIILKNITAQELSVSGEELTERFVRGDASRNTEGSGLGLAIAKSFTEIQGGKFRIELDGDLFKVVLIWKVKPESGNYDNSGDTVTAGEKEKQPL
;
A
#
# COMPACT_ATOMS: atom_id res chain seq x y z
N LEU A 1 7.27 65.39 -52.10
CA LEU A 1 7.39 65.41 -50.66
C LEU A 1 8.54 66.36 -50.28
N PRO A 2 8.38 67.37 -49.42
CA PRO A 2 9.47 68.25 -49.03
C PRO A 2 10.59 67.44 -48.36
N LEU A 3 11.86 67.79 -48.64
CA LEU A 3 13.05 67.10 -48.12
C LEU A 3 12.95 66.86 -46.58
N GLY A 4 12.33 67.71 -45.83
CA GLY A 4 12.09 67.59 -44.36
C GLY A 4 11.27 66.36 -43.96
N GLY A 5 10.28 65.94 -44.77
CA GLY A 5 9.47 64.74 -44.46
C GLY A 5 10.25 63.44 -44.62
N LEU A 6 11.17 63.37 -45.59
CA LEU A 6 12.02 62.21 -45.84
C LEU A 6 13.06 61.99 -44.72
N THR A 7 13.66 63.08 -44.24
CA THR A 7 14.61 63.04 -43.11
C THR A 7 13.97 62.62 -41.82
N ILE A 8 12.77 63.09 -41.50
CA ILE A 8 11.97 62.67 -40.33
C ILE A 8 11.63 61.19 -40.40
N ALA A 9 11.19 60.69 -41.56
CA ALA A 9 10.88 59.27 -41.75
C ALA A 9 12.11 58.36 -41.57
N ILE A 10 13.31 58.77 -42.07
CA ILE A 10 14.58 58.04 -41.87
C ILE A 10 14.93 58.00 -40.37
N ILE A 11 14.90 59.14 -39.69
CA ILE A 11 15.21 59.21 -38.26
C ILE A 11 14.26 58.32 -37.45
N TYR A 12 12.94 58.36 -37.73
CA TYR A 12 11.92 57.52 -37.11
C TYR A 12 12.24 56.03 -37.34
N SER A 13 12.56 55.62 -38.57
CA SER A 13 12.88 54.23 -38.91
C SER A 13 14.13 53.74 -38.18
N VAL A 14 15.14 54.60 -38.05
CA VAL A 14 16.41 54.24 -37.32
C VAL A 14 16.10 54.11 -35.81
N VAL A 15 15.34 55.01 -35.24
CA VAL A 15 14.94 54.95 -33.82
C VAL A 15 14.11 53.68 -33.58
N LEU A 16 13.13 53.43 -34.42
CA LEU A 16 12.27 52.24 -34.33
C LEU A 16 13.09 50.97 -34.46
N TYR A 17 14.07 50.91 -35.37
CA TYR A 17 14.99 49.78 -35.50
C TYR A 17 15.75 49.51 -34.23
N PHE A 18 16.33 50.54 -33.59
CA PHE A 18 17.08 50.36 -32.35
C PHE A 18 16.22 49.94 -31.16
N VAL A 19 14.99 50.46 -31.06
CA VAL A 19 14.00 50.08 -30.04
C VAL A 19 13.62 48.60 -30.21
N LEU A 20 13.23 48.19 -31.42
CA LEU A 20 12.88 46.80 -31.72
C LEU A 20 14.02 45.86 -31.49
N ARG A 21 15.24 46.21 -31.95
CA ARG A 21 16.44 45.40 -31.72
C ARG A 21 16.70 45.18 -30.22
N ARG A 22 16.54 46.26 -29.42
CA ARG A 22 16.73 46.17 -27.96
C ARG A 22 15.64 45.31 -27.30
N TYR A 23 14.41 45.39 -27.77
CA TYR A 23 13.29 44.59 -27.31
C TYR A 23 13.51 43.09 -27.62
N VAL A 24 13.82 42.77 -28.88
CA VAL A 24 14.11 41.37 -29.30
C VAL A 24 15.29 40.79 -28.55
N SER A 25 16.38 41.56 -28.34
CA SER A 25 17.53 41.09 -27.57
C SER A 25 17.18 40.76 -26.12
N LYS A 26 16.32 41.57 -25.48
CA LYS A 26 15.80 41.27 -24.12
C LYS A 26 14.94 40.00 -24.11
N LEU A 27 14.09 39.82 -25.11
CA LEU A 27 13.23 38.65 -25.26
C LEU A 27 14.06 37.37 -25.45
N GLN A 28 15.09 37.43 -26.28
CA GLN A 28 16.03 36.30 -26.50
C GLN A 28 16.77 35.89 -25.21
N LYS A 29 17.21 36.87 -24.40
CA LYS A 29 17.84 36.56 -23.10
C LYS A 29 16.88 35.84 -22.16
N LYS A 30 15.65 36.34 -22.03
CA LYS A 30 14.62 35.71 -21.17
C LYS A 30 14.23 34.30 -21.64
N TYR A 31 14.11 34.12 -22.95
CA TYR A 31 13.91 32.80 -23.55
C TYR A 31 15.09 31.85 -23.28
N GLY A 32 16.33 32.35 -23.37
CA GLY A 32 17.53 31.58 -23.07
C GLY A 32 17.57 31.08 -21.60
N LEU A 33 17.12 31.89 -20.65
CA LEU A 33 17.00 31.47 -19.25
C LEU A 33 15.97 30.33 -19.07
N LEU A 34 14.81 30.49 -19.71
CA LEU A 34 13.79 29.45 -19.69
C LEU A 34 14.30 28.14 -20.30
N LEU A 35 14.97 28.21 -21.46
CA LEU A 35 15.55 27.05 -22.12
C LEU A 35 16.64 26.38 -21.29
N LYS A 36 17.47 27.20 -20.62
CA LYS A 36 18.49 26.67 -19.70
C LYS A 36 17.87 25.92 -18.54
N ALA A 37 16.86 26.49 -17.89
CA ALA A 37 16.15 25.85 -16.78
C ALA A 37 15.52 24.51 -17.18
N THR A 38 14.84 24.46 -18.33
CA THR A 38 14.25 23.21 -18.85
C THR A 38 15.31 22.16 -19.22
N ASN A 39 16.45 22.57 -19.76
CA ASN A 39 17.57 21.67 -20.07
C ASN A 39 18.23 21.11 -18.80
N GLU A 40 18.36 21.89 -17.76
CA GLU A 40 18.89 21.43 -16.47
C GLU A 40 17.99 20.35 -15.87
N ILE A 41 16.66 20.57 -15.86
CA ILE A 41 15.69 19.56 -15.41
C ILE A 41 15.80 18.29 -16.27
N ALA A 42 15.89 18.43 -17.59
CA ALA A 42 16.04 17.29 -18.51
C ALA A 42 17.33 16.48 -18.29
N GLN A 43 18.38 17.12 -17.77
CA GLN A 43 19.64 16.47 -17.39
C GLN A 43 19.63 15.90 -15.96
N GLY A 44 18.50 16.00 -15.25
CA GLY A 44 18.33 15.45 -13.92
C GLY A 44 18.70 16.41 -12.77
N ASN A 45 19.01 17.69 -13.05
CA ASN A 45 19.15 18.68 -12.02
C ASN A 45 17.77 19.15 -11.55
N LEU A 46 17.33 18.64 -10.39
CA LEU A 46 16.03 18.93 -9.78
C LEU A 46 16.08 20.05 -8.73
N ASN A 47 17.10 20.91 -8.76
CA ASN A 47 17.21 22.09 -7.89
C ASN A 47 17.35 23.35 -8.74
N VAL A 48 16.47 23.53 -9.69
CA VAL A 48 16.48 24.67 -10.59
C VAL A 48 15.75 25.86 -9.96
N THR A 49 16.46 26.98 -9.75
CA THR A 49 15.87 28.20 -9.24
C THR A 49 15.93 29.27 -10.33
N ILE A 50 14.78 29.84 -10.72
CA ILE A 50 14.68 30.93 -11.66
C ILE A 50 14.40 32.21 -10.85
N GLU A 51 15.46 32.95 -10.49
CA GLU A 51 15.34 34.17 -9.69
C GLU A 51 14.98 35.39 -10.54
N GLU A 52 15.36 35.37 -11.83
CA GLU A 52 15.15 36.50 -12.73
C GLU A 52 13.69 36.62 -13.19
N ASP A 53 13.27 37.89 -13.44
CA ASP A 53 11.97 38.18 -14.08
C ASP A 53 11.99 37.76 -15.56
N LEU A 54 11.13 36.81 -15.90
CA LEU A 54 10.98 36.29 -17.27
C LEU A 54 10.08 37.16 -18.15
N GLY A 55 9.44 38.20 -17.61
CA GLY A 55 8.55 39.13 -18.31
C GLY A 55 7.39 38.41 -19.01
N VAL A 56 7.32 38.42 -20.34
CA VAL A 56 6.24 37.73 -21.09
C VAL A 56 6.22 36.23 -20.90
N PHE A 57 7.29 35.63 -20.41
CA PHE A 57 7.39 34.20 -20.11
C PHE A 57 7.15 33.87 -18.62
N GLU A 58 6.83 34.85 -17.77
CA GLU A 58 6.57 34.63 -16.35
C GLU A 58 5.50 33.55 -16.08
N PRO A 59 4.41 33.43 -16.89
CA PRO A 59 3.42 32.38 -16.70
C PRO A 59 3.96 30.93 -16.84
N PHE A 60 5.13 30.74 -17.44
CA PHE A 60 5.77 29.42 -17.56
C PHE A 60 6.52 29.00 -16.29
N LYS A 61 6.91 29.94 -15.45
CA LYS A 61 7.70 29.68 -14.23
C LYS A 61 6.99 28.67 -13.29
N PRO A 62 5.71 28.85 -12.94
CA PRO A 62 4.99 27.87 -12.12
C PRO A 62 4.84 26.49 -12.79
N GLN A 63 4.78 26.44 -14.13
CA GLN A 63 4.67 25.18 -14.85
C GLN A 63 5.99 24.39 -14.79
N ILE A 64 7.11 25.09 -14.92
CA ILE A 64 8.45 24.49 -14.79
C ILE A 64 8.64 23.89 -13.38
N TYR A 65 8.26 24.62 -12.33
CA TYR A 65 8.34 24.11 -10.96
C TYR A 65 7.43 22.90 -10.72
N ARG A 66 6.23 22.87 -11.33
CA ARG A 66 5.36 21.70 -11.27
C ARG A 66 5.98 20.48 -11.95
N ILE A 67 6.63 20.67 -13.11
CA ILE A 67 7.34 19.60 -13.81
C ILE A 67 8.51 19.09 -12.97
N GLU A 68 9.29 20.00 -12.39
CA GLU A 68 10.40 19.68 -11.50
C GLU A 68 9.93 18.87 -10.29
N GLU A 69 8.87 19.33 -9.61
CA GLU A 69 8.28 18.64 -8.45
C GLU A 69 7.76 17.26 -8.82
N GLY A 70 7.01 17.15 -9.93
CA GLY A 70 6.51 15.89 -10.44
C GLY A 70 7.64 14.91 -10.76
N PHE A 71 8.70 15.37 -11.39
CA PHE A 71 9.87 14.55 -11.72
C PHE A 71 10.65 14.15 -10.46
N ARG A 72 10.82 15.07 -9.51
CA ARG A 72 11.45 14.79 -8.20
C ARG A 72 10.71 13.69 -7.45
N ASN A 73 9.37 13.79 -7.40
CA ASN A 73 8.53 12.79 -6.75
C ASN A 73 8.63 11.43 -7.46
N ALA A 74 8.59 11.40 -8.78
CA ALA A 74 8.73 10.17 -9.56
C ALA A 74 10.10 9.50 -9.36
N VAL A 75 11.20 10.28 -9.34
CA VAL A 75 12.55 9.75 -9.06
C VAL A 75 12.66 9.26 -7.62
N ALA A 76 12.11 9.98 -6.65
CA ALA A 76 12.12 9.56 -5.25
C ALA A 76 11.35 8.24 -5.06
N GLU A 77 10.21 8.08 -5.72
CA GLU A 77 9.41 6.86 -5.71
C GLU A 77 10.14 5.68 -6.37
N GLU A 78 10.78 5.90 -7.53
CA GLU A 78 11.59 4.87 -8.19
C GLU A 78 12.80 4.45 -7.34
N VAL A 79 13.53 5.40 -6.75
CA VAL A 79 14.65 5.11 -5.84
C VAL A 79 14.15 4.32 -4.61
N LYS A 80 13.01 4.70 -4.03
CA LYS A 80 12.38 3.97 -2.93
C LYS A 80 12.01 2.54 -3.36
N SER A 81 11.44 2.38 -4.56
CA SER A 81 11.09 1.07 -5.14
C SER A 81 12.32 0.19 -5.34
N GLN A 82 13.40 0.73 -5.92
CA GLN A 82 14.65 -0.01 -6.14
C GLN A 82 15.33 -0.41 -4.83
N ARG A 83 15.34 0.50 -3.84
CA ARG A 83 15.86 0.20 -2.51
C ARG A 83 15.06 -0.93 -1.85
N MET A 84 13.74 -0.85 -1.90
CA MET A 84 12.86 -1.90 -1.38
C MET A 84 13.12 -3.26 -2.07
N LYS A 85 13.31 -3.28 -3.40
CA LYS A 85 13.66 -4.51 -4.13
C LYS A 85 15.00 -5.10 -3.65
N SER A 86 16.00 -4.26 -3.43
CA SER A 86 17.33 -4.68 -2.96
C SER A 86 17.27 -5.23 -1.52
N GLU A 87 16.58 -4.54 -0.63
CA GLU A 87 16.37 -4.97 0.75
C GLU A 87 15.57 -6.28 0.81
N LEU A 88 14.56 -6.44 -0.06
CA LEU A 88 13.81 -7.68 -0.23
C LEU A 88 14.74 -8.85 -0.54
N ILE A 89 15.59 -8.73 -1.55
CA ILE A 89 16.52 -9.79 -1.95
C ILE A 89 17.48 -10.14 -0.80
N THR A 90 18.02 -9.14 -0.12
CA THR A 90 18.99 -9.33 0.96
C THR A 90 18.37 -10.00 2.18
N ASN A 91 17.25 -9.47 2.68
CA ASN A 91 16.59 -9.95 3.89
C ASN A 91 15.96 -11.35 3.69
N VAL A 92 15.31 -11.56 2.53
CA VAL A 92 14.78 -12.89 2.17
C VAL A 92 15.90 -13.91 2.06
N SER A 93 17.00 -13.56 1.41
CA SER A 93 18.15 -14.47 1.28
C SER A 93 18.70 -14.90 2.64
N HIS A 94 18.79 -13.95 3.58
CA HIS A 94 19.20 -14.26 4.96
C HIS A 94 18.19 -15.15 5.67
N ASP A 95 16.91 -14.82 5.60
CA ASP A 95 15.83 -15.54 6.30
C ASP A 95 15.56 -16.95 5.70
N LEU A 96 15.85 -17.18 4.42
CA LEU A 96 15.85 -18.49 3.79
C LEU A 96 17.11 -19.31 4.15
N LYS A 97 18.28 -18.65 4.25
CA LYS A 97 19.55 -19.32 4.55
C LYS A 97 19.54 -19.96 5.95
N THR A 98 18.94 -19.29 6.93
CA THR A 98 18.92 -19.78 8.33
C THR A 98 18.22 -21.12 8.49
N PRO A 99 16.94 -21.31 8.10
CA PRO A 99 16.28 -22.61 8.19
C PRO A 99 16.93 -23.67 7.28
N LEU A 100 17.39 -23.28 6.10
CA LEU A 100 18.08 -24.19 5.18
C LEU A 100 19.38 -24.72 5.80
N THR A 101 20.18 -23.86 6.42
CA THR A 101 21.41 -24.30 7.12
C THR A 101 21.09 -25.26 8.26
N ALA A 102 20.04 -24.97 9.04
CA ALA A 102 19.59 -25.87 10.11
C ALA A 102 19.17 -27.24 9.55
N ILE A 103 18.37 -27.27 8.48
CA ILE A 103 17.98 -28.54 7.82
C ILE A 103 19.20 -29.33 7.41
N ILE A 104 20.18 -28.72 6.74
CA ILE A 104 21.42 -29.40 6.31
C ILE A 104 22.20 -29.93 7.53
N THR A 105 22.25 -29.16 8.62
CA THR A 105 22.96 -29.58 9.85
C THR A 105 22.28 -30.79 10.50
N TYR A 106 20.96 -30.75 10.68
CA TYR A 106 20.24 -31.88 11.29
C TYR A 106 20.24 -33.14 10.43
N VAL A 107 20.22 -32.99 9.09
CA VAL A 107 20.43 -34.14 8.18
C VAL A 107 21.80 -34.78 8.39
N LYS A 108 22.87 -33.99 8.55
CA LYS A 108 24.21 -34.52 8.84
C LYS A 108 24.28 -35.21 10.20
N LEU A 109 23.68 -34.59 11.24
CA LEU A 109 23.60 -35.18 12.58
C LEU A 109 22.89 -36.54 12.57
N LEU A 110 21.83 -36.71 11.79
CA LEU A 110 21.10 -37.95 11.61
C LEU A 110 21.95 -39.06 10.94
N GLN A 111 22.99 -38.68 10.19
CA GLN A 111 23.89 -39.60 9.50
C GLN A 111 25.08 -40.04 10.38
N GLU A 112 25.30 -39.41 11.53
CA GLU A 112 26.38 -39.76 12.43
C GLU A 112 26.13 -41.11 13.12
N PRO A 113 27.17 -41.95 13.26
CA PRO A 113 27.04 -43.20 14.01
C PRO A 113 26.87 -42.90 15.51
N GLY A 114 25.92 -43.61 16.15
CA GLY A 114 25.70 -43.53 17.60
C GLY A 114 24.60 -42.55 18.03
N VAL A 115 23.82 -42.00 17.12
CA VAL A 115 22.61 -41.21 17.42
C VAL A 115 21.59 -42.11 18.12
N THR A 116 21.12 -41.70 19.31
CA THR A 116 20.05 -42.40 20.03
C THR A 116 18.70 -42.20 19.35
N GLU A 117 17.72 -43.07 19.66
CA GLU A 117 16.37 -42.93 19.07
C GLU A 117 15.69 -41.67 19.53
N GLU A 118 15.89 -41.20 20.77
CA GLU A 118 15.38 -39.94 21.29
C GLU A 118 15.96 -38.74 20.51
N GLN A 119 17.28 -38.75 20.28
CA GLN A 119 17.93 -37.69 19.49
C GLN A 119 17.47 -37.73 18.04
N ARG A 120 17.25 -38.90 17.46
CA ARG A 120 16.73 -39.06 16.10
C ARG A 120 15.34 -38.42 15.97
N GLN A 121 14.47 -38.70 16.94
CA GLN A 121 13.12 -38.14 16.97
C GLN A 121 13.16 -36.60 17.11
N GLU A 122 13.96 -36.05 18.01
CA GLU A 122 14.15 -34.60 18.19
C GLU A 122 14.68 -33.92 16.92
N TYR A 123 15.63 -34.56 16.23
CA TYR A 123 16.17 -34.02 14.97
C TYR A 123 15.12 -34.02 13.85
N LEU A 124 14.32 -35.08 13.75
CA LEU A 124 13.23 -35.18 12.77
C LEU A 124 12.15 -34.12 13.03
N GLU A 125 11.72 -33.91 14.26
CA GLU A 125 10.77 -32.85 14.64
C GLU A 125 11.30 -31.44 14.31
N THR A 126 12.61 -31.24 14.57
CA THR A 126 13.24 -29.95 14.21
C THR A 126 13.33 -29.76 12.69
N LEU A 127 13.64 -30.82 11.93
CA LEU A 127 13.64 -30.80 10.47
C LEU A 127 12.26 -30.45 9.90
N ASP A 128 11.21 -31.10 10.42
CA ASP A 128 9.85 -30.86 9.99
C ASP A 128 9.48 -29.39 10.24
N ARG A 129 9.67 -28.88 11.45
CA ARG A 129 9.40 -27.49 11.82
C ARG A 129 10.16 -26.49 10.93
N LYS A 130 11.46 -26.71 10.65
CA LYS A 130 12.27 -25.82 9.82
C LYS A 130 11.90 -25.90 8.35
N SER A 131 11.46 -27.06 7.87
CA SER A 131 10.97 -27.27 6.50
C SER A 131 9.62 -26.57 6.26
N LEU A 132 8.67 -26.71 7.18
CA LEU A 132 7.40 -26.01 7.15
C LEU A 132 7.60 -24.49 7.19
N ARG A 133 8.52 -24.01 8.00
CA ARG A 133 8.88 -22.60 8.04
C ARG A 133 9.46 -22.11 6.71
N LEU A 134 10.38 -22.86 6.11
CA LEU A 134 10.98 -22.51 4.82
C LEU A 134 9.91 -22.45 3.72
N LYS A 135 8.97 -23.39 3.71
CA LYS A 135 7.82 -23.39 2.81
C LYS A 135 7.00 -22.10 2.97
N ALA A 136 6.60 -21.75 4.19
CA ALA A 136 5.82 -20.55 4.46
C ALA A 136 6.56 -19.27 3.99
N LEU A 137 7.87 -19.15 4.22
CA LEU A 137 8.67 -18.02 3.76
C LEU A 137 8.70 -17.91 2.23
N ILE A 138 8.77 -19.03 1.52
CA ILE A 138 8.74 -19.06 0.05
C ILE A 138 7.35 -18.65 -0.45
N GLU A 139 6.27 -19.13 0.16
CA GLU A 139 4.90 -18.77 -0.17
C GLU A 139 4.66 -17.26 0.05
N ASP A 140 5.07 -16.70 1.20
CA ASP A 140 5.01 -15.27 1.50
C ASP A 140 5.77 -14.43 0.44
N LEU A 141 6.97 -14.89 0.04
CA LEU A 141 7.77 -14.22 -0.97
C LEU A 141 7.06 -14.20 -2.34
N PHE A 142 6.48 -15.33 -2.75
CA PHE A 142 5.72 -15.42 -3.99
C PHE A 142 4.50 -14.49 -3.98
N GLU A 143 3.77 -14.42 -2.86
CA GLU A 143 2.63 -13.54 -2.70
C GLU A 143 3.03 -12.07 -2.82
N VAL A 144 4.10 -11.65 -2.13
CA VAL A 144 4.63 -10.28 -2.23
C VAL A 144 5.14 -9.97 -3.64
N SER A 145 5.82 -10.91 -4.29
CA SER A 145 6.31 -10.73 -5.66
C SER A 145 5.17 -10.53 -6.66
N LYS A 146 4.11 -11.34 -6.55
CA LYS A 146 2.91 -11.21 -7.40
C LYS A 146 2.17 -9.90 -7.13
N ALA A 147 2.01 -9.51 -5.86
CA ALA A 147 1.35 -8.26 -5.49
C ALA A 147 2.02 -7.02 -6.09
N ASN A 148 3.36 -7.07 -6.26
CA ASN A 148 4.12 -5.97 -6.88
C ASN A 148 4.03 -5.88 -8.39
N SER A 149 3.80 -7.00 -9.05
CA SER A 149 3.83 -7.05 -10.52
C SER A 149 2.53 -6.59 -11.19
N GLN A 150 1.53 -6.14 -10.43
CA GLN A 150 0.16 -5.83 -10.88
C GLN A 150 -0.51 -6.99 -11.65
N ASN A 151 0.06 -8.19 -11.58
CA ASN A 151 -0.39 -9.38 -12.31
C ASN A 151 -1.18 -10.34 -11.41
N ILE A 152 -1.82 -9.83 -10.33
CA ILE A 152 -2.71 -10.64 -9.50
C ILE A 152 -4.09 -10.68 -10.15
N THR A 153 -4.51 -11.86 -10.56
CA THR A 153 -5.92 -12.11 -10.88
C THR A 153 -6.67 -12.33 -9.56
N LEU A 154 -7.60 -11.44 -9.23
CA LEU A 154 -8.46 -11.57 -8.06
C LEU A 154 -9.71 -12.37 -8.43
N ASP A 155 -10.09 -13.33 -7.60
CA ASP A 155 -11.39 -14.02 -7.68
C ASP A 155 -12.40 -13.29 -6.77
N ILE A 156 -12.89 -12.14 -7.26
CA ILE A 156 -13.80 -11.29 -6.50
C ILE A 156 -15.18 -11.95 -6.43
N ARG A 157 -15.64 -12.20 -5.20
CA ARG A 157 -16.95 -12.75 -4.87
C ARG A 157 -17.61 -11.97 -3.74
N ASP A 158 -18.89 -12.18 -3.54
CA ASP A 158 -19.62 -11.65 -2.41
C ASP A 158 -19.18 -12.38 -1.12
N VAL A 159 -18.40 -11.72 -0.28
CA VAL A 159 -17.88 -12.28 0.97
C VAL A 159 -18.59 -11.61 2.14
N ASP A 160 -19.10 -12.41 3.06
CA ASP A 160 -19.55 -11.93 4.37
C ASP A 160 -18.31 -11.70 5.26
N ILE A 161 -17.89 -10.45 5.38
CA ILE A 161 -16.67 -10.10 6.11
C ILE A 161 -16.79 -10.38 7.61
N VAL A 162 -18.00 -10.33 8.17
CA VAL A 162 -18.24 -10.64 9.60
C VAL A 162 -17.96 -12.11 9.87
N SER A 163 -18.51 -13.00 9.04
CA SER A 163 -18.25 -14.44 9.15
C SER A 163 -16.78 -14.77 8.89
N MET A 164 -16.13 -14.10 7.93
CA MET A 164 -14.71 -14.28 7.63
C MET A 164 -13.82 -13.97 8.84
N VAL A 165 -14.03 -12.82 9.50
CA VAL A 165 -13.22 -12.43 10.66
C VAL A 165 -13.41 -13.42 11.83
N LYS A 166 -14.66 -13.83 12.08
CA LYS A 166 -14.97 -14.83 13.14
C LYS A 166 -14.35 -16.19 12.83
N GLN A 167 -14.35 -16.59 11.56
CA GLN A 167 -13.73 -17.86 11.13
C GLN A 167 -12.22 -17.84 11.40
N VAL A 168 -11.52 -16.79 10.96
CA VAL A 168 -10.07 -16.70 11.16
C VAL A 168 -9.72 -16.59 12.64
N GLU A 169 -10.49 -15.84 13.42
CA GLU A 169 -10.31 -15.73 14.87
C GLU A 169 -10.43 -17.11 15.54
N PHE A 170 -11.46 -17.88 15.19
CA PHE A 170 -11.66 -19.24 15.70
C PHE A 170 -10.50 -20.18 15.31
N GLU A 171 -10.03 -20.13 14.04
CA GLU A 171 -8.88 -20.95 13.60
C GLU A 171 -7.57 -20.59 14.31
N MET A 172 -7.47 -19.36 14.83
CA MET A 172 -6.30 -18.87 15.55
C MET A 172 -6.45 -18.91 17.08
N GLU A 173 -7.59 -19.40 17.60
CA GLU A 173 -7.93 -19.38 19.04
C GLU A 173 -6.86 -20.04 19.90
N ASP A 174 -6.44 -21.26 19.56
CA ASP A 174 -5.41 -21.99 20.31
C ASP A 174 -4.10 -21.20 20.38
N LYS A 175 -3.68 -20.63 19.25
CA LYS A 175 -2.44 -19.87 19.14
C LYS A 175 -2.49 -18.56 19.94
N LEU A 176 -3.65 -17.90 19.99
CA LEU A 176 -3.86 -16.68 20.77
C LEU A 176 -3.95 -16.99 22.26
N ALA A 177 -4.58 -18.12 22.62
CA ALA A 177 -4.64 -18.61 23.99
C ALA A 177 -3.25 -19.01 24.53
N ASP A 178 -2.45 -19.73 23.71
CA ASP A 178 -1.06 -20.09 24.06
C ASP A 178 -0.17 -18.84 24.25
N ALA A 179 -0.47 -17.76 23.55
CA ALA A 179 0.18 -16.45 23.75
C ALA A 179 -0.34 -15.70 25.00
N GLY A 180 -1.29 -16.27 25.73
CA GLY A 180 -1.88 -15.66 26.93
C GLY A 180 -2.77 -14.45 26.64
N LEU A 181 -3.45 -14.42 25.50
CA LEU A 181 -4.26 -13.27 25.07
C LEU A 181 -5.76 -13.55 25.24
N ASP A 182 -6.51 -12.53 25.70
CA ASP A 182 -7.97 -12.55 25.81
C ASP A 182 -8.58 -11.77 24.64
N VAL A 183 -9.11 -12.46 23.63
CA VAL A 183 -9.66 -11.84 22.43
C VAL A 183 -11.12 -11.42 22.64
N ARG A 184 -11.43 -10.18 22.31
CA ARG A 184 -12.76 -9.57 22.41
C ARG A 184 -13.22 -9.12 21.03
N VAL A 185 -14.13 -9.91 20.44
CA VAL A 185 -14.69 -9.62 19.12
C VAL A 185 -16.04 -8.91 19.29
N SER A 186 -16.16 -7.73 18.67
CA SER A 186 -17.40 -6.95 18.58
C SER A 186 -17.64 -6.57 17.14
N MET A 187 -18.48 -7.35 16.47
CA MET A 187 -18.83 -7.22 15.06
C MET A 187 -20.33 -6.99 14.91
N PRO A 188 -20.81 -6.42 13.80
CA PRO A 188 -22.25 -6.36 13.51
C PRO A 188 -22.91 -7.73 13.65
N GLU A 189 -24.17 -7.75 14.09
CA GLU A 189 -24.96 -9.00 14.14
C GLU A 189 -25.39 -9.44 12.74
N GLU A 190 -25.64 -8.48 11.87
CA GLU A 190 -26.03 -8.72 10.48
C GLU A 190 -24.83 -9.02 9.60
N LYS A 191 -25.08 -9.74 8.50
CA LYS A 191 -24.07 -9.99 7.49
C LYS A 191 -23.68 -8.70 6.80
N VAL A 192 -22.39 -8.54 6.57
CA VAL A 192 -21.84 -7.40 5.81
C VAL A 192 -21.16 -7.94 4.57
N ILE A 193 -21.81 -7.77 3.43
CA ILE A 193 -21.33 -8.30 2.15
C ILE A 193 -20.38 -7.30 1.49
N VAL A 194 -19.18 -7.75 1.18
CA VAL A 194 -18.13 -6.98 0.52
C VAL A 194 -17.62 -7.77 -0.69
N PRO A 195 -17.45 -7.14 -1.87
CA PRO A 195 -16.88 -7.81 -3.04
C PRO A 195 -15.36 -7.98 -2.85
N LEU A 196 -14.94 -9.18 -2.45
CA LEU A 196 -13.56 -9.50 -2.09
C LEU A 196 -13.13 -10.87 -2.64
N ASP A 197 -11.83 -11.09 -2.73
CA ASP A 197 -11.24 -12.43 -2.88
C ASP A 197 -11.16 -13.09 -1.50
N SER A 198 -11.91 -14.17 -1.30
CA SER A 198 -12.04 -14.83 0.00
C SER A 198 -10.70 -15.38 0.51
N GLN A 199 -9.85 -15.93 -0.37
CA GLN A 199 -8.54 -16.47 0.02
C GLN A 199 -7.58 -15.35 0.44
N LYS A 200 -7.54 -14.25 -0.31
CA LYS A 200 -6.70 -13.10 0.02
C LYS A 200 -7.18 -12.40 1.29
N THR A 201 -8.50 -12.31 1.47
CA THR A 201 -9.10 -11.74 2.68
C THR A 201 -8.82 -12.59 3.92
N PHE A 202 -8.94 -13.92 3.80
CA PHE A 202 -8.52 -14.85 4.86
C PHE A 202 -7.05 -14.60 5.26
N ARG A 203 -6.17 -14.52 4.27
CA ARG A 203 -4.73 -14.30 4.48
C ARG A 203 -4.41 -12.95 5.13
N ILE A 204 -5.22 -11.89 4.88
CA ILE A 204 -5.10 -10.61 5.58
C ILE A 204 -5.26 -10.83 7.09
N PHE A 205 -6.38 -11.44 7.50
CA PHE A 205 -6.68 -11.63 8.93
C PHE A 205 -5.76 -12.65 9.58
N GLU A 206 -5.38 -13.73 8.90
CA GLU A 206 -4.39 -14.69 9.37
C GLU A 206 -3.06 -14.01 9.70
N ASN A 207 -2.56 -13.13 8.83
CA ASN A 207 -1.35 -12.35 9.08
C ASN A 207 -1.51 -11.40 10.27
N LEU A 208 -2.66 -10.74 10.40
CA LEU A 208 -2.91 -9.81 11.49
C LEU A 208 -3.02 -10.53 12.84
N PHE A 209 -3.79 -11.61 12.94
CA PHE A 209 -3.88 -12.41 14.16
C PHE A 209 -2.56 -13.11 14.50
N GLY A 210 -1.82 -13.58 13.46
CA GLY A 210 -0.49 -14.13 13.64
C GLY A 210 0.52 -13.12 14.22
N ASN A 211 0.45 -11.86 13.80
CA ASN A 211 1.25 -10.78 14.36
C ASN A 211 0.84 -10.47 15.80
N ILE A 212 -0.46 -10.43 16.09
CA ILE A 212 -0.99 -10.22 17.44
C ILE A 212 -0.48 -11.33 18.38
N ALA A 213 -0.65 -12.60 18.02
CA ALA A 213 -0.18 -13.74 18.82
C ALA A 213 1.32 -13.67 19.14
N LYS A 214 2.09 -13.06 18.25
CA LYS A 214 3.55 -13.01 18.33
C LYS A 214 4.09 -11.81 19.10
N TYR A 215 3.44 -10.65 18.97
CA TYR A 215 3.99 -9.38 19.43
C TYR A 215 3.16 -8.69 20.53
N ALA A 216 1.95 -9.16 20.80
CA ALA A 216 1.15 -8.63 21.88
C ALA A 216 1.73 -8.99 23.25
N LEU A 217 1.51 -8.13 24.23
CA LEU A 217 1.91 -8.36 25.61
C LEU A 217 1.04 -9.47 26.22
N PRO A 218 1.63 -10.59 26.70
CA PRO A 218 0.88 -11.66 27.34
C PRO A 218 0.06 -11.16 28.54
N GLY A 219 -1.09 -11.76 28.76
CA GLY A 219 -2.02 -11.35 29.84
C GLY A 219 -2.86 -10.13 29.50
N THR A 220 -2.79 -9.61 28.27
CA THR A 220 -3.59 -8.46 27.84
C THR A 220 -4.76 -8.85 26.93
N ARG A 221 -5.64 -7.87 26.68
CA ARG A 221 -6.79 -8.05 25.79
C ARG A 221 -6.47 -7.61 24.36
N VAL A 222 -7.02 -8.36 23.43
CA VAL A 222 -7.06 -8.01 22.01
C VAL A 222 -8.48 -7.61 21.65
N TYR A 223 -8.66 -6.47 21.00
CA TYR A 223 -9.98 -6.02 20.59
C TYR A 223 -10.09 -6.06 19.06
N VAL A 224 -11.12 -6.75 18.57
CA VAL A 224 -11.50 -6.79 17.16
C VAL A 224 -12.88 -6.15 17.05
N ASN A 225 -12.94 -4.95 16.50
CA ASN A 225 -14.17 -4.18 16.37
C ASN A 225 -14.52 -4.00 14.89
N GLY A 226 -15.74 -4.32 14.52
CA GLY A 226 -16.30 -4.03 13.20
C GLY A 226 -17.53 -3.14 13.31
N PHE A 227 -17.66 -2.21 12.38
CA PHE A 227 -18.88 -1.40 12.24
C PHE A 227 -19.06 -0.95 10.79
N THR A 228 -20.30 -0.74 10.42
CA THR A 228 -20.69 -0.24 9.11
C THR A 228 -21.16 1.20 9.23
N ALA A 229 -20.63 2.08 8.41
CA ALA A 229 -21.04 3.48 8.34
C ALA A 229 -21.17 3.90 6.88
N LYS A 230 -22.36 4.37 6.49
CA LYS A 230 -22.68 4.67 5.08
C LYS A 230 -22.46 3.41 4.23
N ASP A 231 -21.59 3.53 3.22
CA ASP A 231 -21.29 2.47 2.25
C ASP A 231 -19.94 1.80 2.55
N GLU A 232 -19.37 1.98 3.76
CA GLU A 232 -18.08 1.42 4.14
C GLU A 232 -18.21 0.55 5.40
N VAL A 233 -17.51 -0.58 5.41
CA VAL A 233 -17.25 -1.37 6.62
C VAL A 233 -15.84 -1.05 7.10
N THR A 234 -15.73 -0.80 8.40
CA THR A 234 -14.45 -0.58 9.07
C THR A 234 -14.20 -1.70 10.07
N ILE A 235 -13.04 -2.34 9.98
CA ILE A 235 -12.59 -3.36 10.94
C ILE A 235 -11.33 -2.87 11.61
N ILE A 236 -11.30 -2.94 12.94
CA ILE A 236 -10.20 -2.43 13.75
C ILE A 236 -9.71 -3.54 14.67
N LEU A 237 -8.42 -3.86 14.57
CA LEU A 237 -7.75 -4.76 15.48
C LEU A 237 -6.83 -3.92 16.39
N LYS A 238 -6.88 -4.17 17.72
CA LYS A 238 -6.09 -3.43 18.72
C LYS A 238 -5.47 -4.41 19.70
N ASN A 239 -4.20 -4.20 20.01
CA ASN A 239 -3.49 -4.92 21.06
C ASN A 239 -2.43 -4.03 21.72
N ILE A 240 -2.02 -4.36 22.92
CA ILE A 240 -0.83 -3.79 23.55
C ILE A 240 0.38 -4.57 23.08
N THR A 241 1.45 -3.89 22.68
CA THR A 241 2.71 -4.53 22.26
C THR A 241 3.56 -4.87 23.47
N ALA A 242 4.26 -6.01 23.41
CA ALA A 242 5.18 -6.43 24.47
C ALA A 242 6.41 -5.50 24.59
N GLN A 243 6.68 -4.69 23.60
CA GLN A 243 7.82 -3.77 23.55
C GLN A 243 7.39 -2.45 22.91
N GLU A 244 7.97 -1.37 23.38
CA GLU A 244 7.76 -0.05 22.80
C GLU A 244 8.23 0.00 21.34
N LEU A 245 7.38 0.56 20.47
CA LEU A 245 7.66 0.71 19.06
C LEU A 245 8.19 2.11 18.79
N SER A 246 9.47 2.20 18.42
CA SER A 246 10.14 3.47 18.10
C SER A 246 9.99 3.92 16.64
N VAL A 247 9.20 3.19 15.85
CA VAL A 247 8.97 3.41 14.41
C VAL A 247 7.55 3.90 14.16
N SER A 248 7.34 4.61 13.05
CA SER A 248 6.00 5.07 12.67
C SER A 248 5.13 3.92 12.14
N GLY A 249 3.79 4.10 12.19
CA GLY A 249 2.86 3.11 11.62
C GLY A 249 3.06 2.88 10.12
N GLU A 250 3.50 3.91 9.39
CA GLU A 250 3.83 3.80 7.95
C GLU A 250 5.08 2.94 7.73
N GLU A 251 6.12 3.17 8.52
CA GLU A 251 7.34 2.36 8.47
C GLU A 251 7.09 0.89 8.76
N LEU A 252 6.21 0.56 9.72
CA LEU A 252 5.82 -0.82 10.02
C LEU A 252 5.10 -1.54 8.87
N THR A 253 4.51 -0.81 7.95
CA THR A 253 3.91 -1.38 6.74
C THR A 253 4.93 -1.57 5.61
N GLU A 254 6.10 -0.99 5.74
CA GLU A 254 7.18 -1.25 4.80
C GLU A 254 7.67 -2.69 4.97
N ARG A 255 8.11 -3.29 3.88
CA ARG A 255 8.49 -4.70 3.87
C ARG A 255 9.77 -4.91 4.67
N PHE A 256 9.81 -6.00 5.44
CA PHE A 256 10.95 -6.39 6.27
C PHE A 256 11.30 -5.40 7.39
N VAL A 257 10.46 -4.41 7.66
CA VAL A 257 10.65 -3.59 8.85
C VAL A 257 10.26 -4.43 10.06
N ARG A 258 11.23 -4.64 10.93
CA ARG A 258 11.05 -5.21 12.25
C ARG A 258 11.42 -4.12 13.25
N GLY A 259 10.60 -3.90 14.25
CA GLY A 259 11.01 -3.07 15.38
C GLY A 259 12.35 -3.60 15.94
N ASP A 260 13.24 -2.73 16.38
CA ASP A 260 14.60 -3.12 16.80
C ASP A 260 14.64 -4.29 17.80
N ALA A 261 13.64 -4.37 18.65
CA ALA A 261 13.50 -5.43 19.64
C ALA A 261 12.97 -6.77 19.08
N SER A 262 12.34 -6.78 17.89
CA SER A 262 11.79 -7.99 17.25
C SER A 262 12.79 -8.72 16.33
N ARG A 263 14.03 -8.22 16.23
CA ARG A 263 15.07 -8.86 15.40
C ARG A 263 15.42 -10.29 15.85
N ASN A 264 15.21 -10.59 17.13
CA ASN A 264 15.46 -11.92 17.72
C ASN A 264 14.24 -12.85 17.69
N THR A 265 13.05 -12.38 17.26
CA THR A 265 11.85 -13.20 17.18
C THR A 265 11.70 -13.81 15.78
N GLU A 266 11.24 -15.07 15.72
CA GLU A 266 11.02 -15.76 14.46
C GLU A 266 9.90 -15.12 13.61
N GLY A 267 10.20 -14.59 12.40
CA GLY A 267 9.21 -14.04 11.47
C GLY A 267 9.87 -13.43 10.23
N SER A 268 9.16 -13.41 9.11
CA SER A 268 9.63 -12.85 7.83
C SER A 268 9.61 -11.32 7.78
N GLY A 269 8.85 -10.66 8.68
CA GLY A 269 8.56 -9.23 8.55
C GLY A 269 7.67 -8.87 7.35
N LEU A 270 7.09 -9.88 6.69
CA LEU A 270 6.25 -9.70 5.49
C LEU A 270 4.75 -9.61 5.80
N GLY A 271 4.30 -10.12 6.94
CA GLY A 271 2.89 -10.29 7.24
C GLY A 271 2.06 -9.00 7.14
N LEU A 272 2.55 -7.89 7.72
CA LEU A 272 1.87 -6.59 7.62
C LEU A 272 1.87 -6.03 6.20
N ALA A 273 2.97 -6.20 5.47
CA ALA A 273 3.08 -5.79 4.08
C ALA A 273 2.14 -6.60 3.17
N ILE A 274 1.99 -7.91 3.41
CA ILE A 274 1.03 -8.77 2.71
C ILE A 274 -0.39 -8.31 3.02
N ALA A 275 -0.73 -8.11 4.30
CA ALA A 275 -2.05 -7.66 4.71
C ALA A 275 -2.42 -6.32 4.07
N LYS A 276 -1.50 -5.34 4.07
CA LYS A 276 -1.68 -4.05 3.40
C LYS A 276 -1.90 -4.22 1.91
N SER A 277 -0.99 -4.93 1.23
CA SER A 277 -1.05 -5.13 -0.22
C SER A 277 -2.36 -5.79 -0.64
N PHE A 278 -2.78 -6.86 0.05
CA PHE A 278 -4.03 -7.55 -0.26
C PHE A 278 -5.28 -6.72 0.06
N THR A 279 -5.22 -5.83 1.04
CA THR A 279 -6.29 -4.87 1.30
C THR A 279 -6.41 -3.87 0.16
N GLU A 280 -5.28 -3.27 -0.25
CA GLU A 280 -5.24 -2.21 -1.26
C GLU A 280 -5.60 -2.71 -2.67
N ILE A 281 -5.11 -3.88 -3.10
CA ILE A 281 -5.46 -4.44 -4.42
C ILE A 281 -6.94 -4.82 -4.54
N GLN A 282 -7.62 -5.04 -3.41
CA GLN A 282 -9.07 -5.28 -3.32
C GLN A 282 -9.87 -3.97 -3.12
N GLY A 283 -9.25 -2.80 -3.35
CA GLY A 283 -9.88 -1.49 -3.25
C GLY A 283 -10.13 -1.00 -1.82
N GLY A 284 -9.58 -1.67 -0.81
CA GLY A 284 -9.64 -1.27 0.59
C GLY A 284 -8.57 -0.26 0.98
N LYS A 285 -8.71 0.29 2.20
CA LYS A 285 -7.71 1.15 2.84
C LYS A 285 -7.13 0.43 4.05
N PHE A 286 -5.81 0.45 4.18
CA PHE A 286 -5.07 -0.12 5.30
C PHE A 286 -4.33 0.98 6.03
N ARG A 287 -4.44 1.04 7.38
CA ARG A 287 -3.74 2.03 8.20
C ARG A 287 -3.29 1.41 9.51
N ILE A 288 -2.09 1.78 9.96
CA ILE A 288 -1.59 1.47 11.29
C ILE A 288 -1.52 2.78 12.09
N GLU A 289 -2.04 2.73 13.29
CA GLU A 289 -1.98 3.82 14.26
C GLU A 289 -1.27 3.29 15.52
N LEU A 290 -0.34 4.06 16.03
CA LEU A 290 0.41 3.78 17.25
C LEU A 290 0.12 4.88 18.27
N ASP A 291 -0.16 4.49 19.50
CA ASP A 291 -0.34 5.40 20.63
C ASP A 291 0.37 4.78 21.86
N GLY A 292 1.62 5.17 22.06
CA GLY A 292 2.51 4.50 23.01
C GLY A 292 2.71 3.03 22.63
N ASP A 293 2.30 2.13 23.51
CA ASP A 293 2.33 0.68 23.32
C ASP A 293 1.04 0.09 22.69
N LEU A 294 0.04 0.93 22.44
CA LEU A 294 -1.18 0.52 21.73
C LEU A 294 -0.93 0.45 20.22
N PHE A 295 -0.99 -0.76 19.70
CA PHE A 295 -0.94 -1.04 18.28
C PHE A 295 -2.36 -1.20 17.74
N LYS A 296 -2.68 -0.49 16.65
CA LYS A 296 -4.02 -0.49 16.06
C LYS A 296 -3.92 -0.58 14.55
N VAL A 297 -4.58 -1.57 13.97
CA VAL A 297 -4.75 -1.72 12.52
C VAL A 297 -6.19 -1.37 12.15
N VAL A 298 -6.35 -0.55 11.14
CA VAL A 298 -7.66 -0.12 10.61
C VAL A 298 -7.77 -0.56 9.15
N LEU A 299 -8.80 -1.35 8.85
CA LEU A 299 -9.15 -1.84 7.53
C LEU A 299 -10.49 -1.24 7.12
N ILE A 300 -10.60 -0.74 5.89
CA ILE A 300 -11.83 -0.13 5.39
C ILE A 300 -12.10 -0.64 3.98
N TRP A 301 -13.31 -1.15 3.72
CA TRP A 301 -13.79 -1.51 2.39
C TRP A 301 -15.17 -0.93 2.11
N LYS A 302 -15.50 -0.78 0.85
CA LYS A 302 -16.87 -0.44 0.42
C LYS A 302 -17.75 -1.66 0.50
N VAL A 303 -18.91 -1.50 1.14
CA VAL A 303 -19.93 -2.53 1.23
C VAL A 303 -20.71 -2.56 -0.08
N LYS A 304 -21.12 -3.75 -0.49
CA LYS A 304 -22.07 -3.89 -1.60
C LYS A 304 -23.39 -3.25 -1.19
N PRO A 305 -23.93 -2.26 -1.95
CA PRO A 305 -25.22 -1.70 -1.61
C PRO A 305 -26.27 -2.83 -1.58
N GLU A 306 -27.09 -2.84 -0.54
CA GLU A 306 -28.26 -3.74 -0.52
C GLU A 306 -29.06 -3.45 -1.79
N SER A 307 -29.25 -4.49 -2.62
CA SER A 307 -30.19 -4.42 -3.72
C SER A 307 -31.55 -4.15 -3.09
N GLY A 308 -31.99 -2.89 -3.13
CA GLY A 308 -33.30 -2.53 -2.62
C GLY A 308 -34.32 -3.49 -3.19
N ASN A 309 -35.12 -4.10 -2.33
CA ASN A 309 -36.32 -4.76 -2.70
C ASN A 309 -37.14 -3.75 -3.49
N TYR A 310 -37.07 -3.80 -4.81
CA TYR A 310 -38.09 -3.19 -5.63
C TYR A 310 -39.37 -3.97 -5.30
N ASP A 311 -40.13 -3.39 -4.40
CA ASP A 311 -41.48 -3.78 -4.12
C ASP A 311 -42.25 -3.77 -5.47
N ASN A 312 -42.43 -4.94 -5.99
CA ASN A 312 -43.23 -5.19 -7.19
C ASN A 312 -44.70 -5.14 -6.76
N SER A 313 -45.12 -4.01 -6.18
CA SER A 313 -46.54 -3.67 -6.04
C SER A 313 -47.05 -3.37 -7.45
N GLY A 314 -47.40 -4.44 -8.13
CA GLY A 314 -48.11 -4.41 -9.40
C GLY A 314 -49.44 -3.69 -9.26
N ASP A 315 -49.47 -2.44 -9.63
CA ASP A 315 -50.71 -1.79 -10.04
C ASP A 315 -51.15 -2.42 -11.36
N THR A 316 -52.03 -3.39 -11.21
CA THR A 316 -52.89 -3.91 -12.25
C THR A 316 -53.86 -2.78 -12.65
N VAL A 317 -53.46 -1.99 -13.64
CA VAL A 317 -54.42 -1.12 -14.34
C VAL A 317 -55.29 -2.00 -15.20
N THR A 318 -56.51 -2.28 -14.70
CA THR A 318 -57.64 -2.86 -15.42
C THR A 318 -57.99 -1.96 -16.60
N ALA A 319 -57.85 -2.47 -17.81
CA ALA A 319 -58.37 -1.88 -19.04
C ALA A 319 -59.89 -1.84 -18.97
N GLY A 320 -60.46 -0.65 -18.76
CA GLY A 320 -61.88 -0.39 -18.85
C GLY A 320 -62.27 -0.03 -20.27
N GLU A 321 -63.23 -0.82 -20.74
CA GLU A 321 -64.35 -0.57 -21.64
C GLU A 321 -64.19 0.43 -22.81
N LYS A 322 -64.31 -0.14 -23.98
CA LYS A 322 -64.69 0.50 -25.24
C LYS A 322 -66.15 0.95 -25.17
N GLU A 323 -66.36 2.26 -25.17
CA GLU A 323 -67.68 2.84 -25.43
C GLU A 323 -67.87 3.03 -26.94
N LYS A 324 -68.94 2.39 -27.47
CA LYS A 324 -69.39 2.53 -28.85
C LYS A 324 -70.16 3.82 -28.98
N GLN A 325 -69.81 4.68 -29.95
CA GLN A 325 -70.72 5.70 -30.48
C GLN A 325 -71.64 5.12 -31.55
N PRO A 326 -72.92 5.45 -31.54
CA PRO A 326 -73.82 5.24 -32.68
C PRO A 326 -74.02 6.53 -33.48
N LEU A 327 -74.01 6.39 -34.82
CA LEU A 327 -74.50 7.30 -35.90
C LEU A 327 -73.72 8.60 -36.16
#